data_6ad2da240d9e9189d9c235c7fef6cbff
#
_entry.id   6ad2da240d9e9189d9c235c7fef6cbff
#
_cell.length_a   1.000
_cell.length_b   1.000
_cell.length_c   1.000
_cell.angle_alpha   90.00
_cell.angle_beta   90.00
_cell.angle_gamma   90.00
#
_symmetry.space_group_name_H-M   'P 1'
#
loop_
_entity.id
_entity.type
_entity.pdbx_description
1 polymer ?
#
loop_
_entity_poly.entity_id
_entity_poly.type
_entity_poly.pdbx_seq_one_letter_code
_entity_poly.pdbx_strand_id
1 'polypeptide(L)'
;MDRMRTAYDYGADAVYAGQPRYSLRARNNDFTMANLEIGIGEAHARGKKFFVASNISPHNAKVKTYMADMEPVINMKPDALIMSDPGLIMMVREKWPEMPVHLSVQANTVNFATVKFWQSLGLTRVILSRELSLDEIEEIRQLCPDMELEVFVHGALCIA
;
A
#
# COMPACT_ATOMS: atom_id res chain seq x y z
N MET A 1 7.04 -16.13 3.88
CA MET A 1 6.52 -16.88 2.70
C MET A 1 5.33 -17.78 3.06
N ASP A 2 5.43 -18.66 4.03
CA ASP A 2 4.36 -19.64 4.36
C ASP A 2 3.02 -18.99 4.71
N ARG A 3 3.04 -17.91 5.52
CA ARG A 3 1.82 -17.14 5.85
C ARG A 3 1.13 -16.57 4.61
N MET A 4 1.89 -16.12 3.61
CA MET A 4 1.36 -15.64 2.32
C MET A 4 0.66 -16.77 1.58
N ARG A 5 1.31 -17.94 1.46
CA ARG A 5 0.74 -19.12 0.80
C ARG A 5 -0.53 -19.58 1.50
N THR A 6 -0.49 -19.66 2.84
CA THR A 6 -1.67 -19.97 3.64
C THR A 6 -2.81 -18.98 3.39
N ALA A 7 -2.54 -17.67 3.34
CA ALA A 7 -3.57 -16.69 3.06
C ALA A 7 -4.27 -16.94 1.71
N TYR A 8 -3.50 -17.21 0.66
CA TYR A 8 -4.07 -17.56 -0.64
C TYR A 8 -4.83 -18.88 -0.64
N ASP A 9 -4.34 -19.90 0.07
CA ASP A 9 -5.01 -21.20 0.19
C ASP A 9 -6.36 -21.09 0.92
N TYR A 10 -6.50 -20.09 1.83
CA TYR A 10 -7.75 -19.75 2.50
C TYR A 10 -8.59 -18.67 1.77
N GLY A 11 -8.25 -18.37 0.52
CA GLY A 11 -9.11 -17.57 -0.36
C GLY A 11 -8.79 -16.08 -0.43
N ALA A 12 -7.67 -15.62 0.09
CA ALA A 12 -7.26 -14.22 -0.09
C ALA A 12 -7.13 -13.88 -1.58
N ASP A 13 -7.64 -12.73 -2.00
CA ASP A 13 -7.49 -12.22 -3.36
C ASP A 13 -6.21 -11.42 -3.53
N ALA A 14 -5.71 -10.85 -2.43
CA ALA A 14 -4.47 -10.11 -2.39
C ALA A 14 -3.76 -10.30 -1.04
N VAL A 15 -2.45 -10.16 -1.06
CA VAL A 15 -1.63 -9.99 0.14
C VAL A 15 -0.76 -8.76 0.00
N TYR A 16 -0.28 -8.23 1.12
CA TYR A 16 0.76 -7.21 1.10
C TYR A 16 1.93 -7.59 1.99
N ALA A 17 3.12 -7.14 1.61
CA ALA A 17 4.33 -7.28 2.40
C ALA A 17 5.14 -5.98 2.39
N GLY A 18 5.87 -5.74 3.45
CA GLY A 18 6.69 -4.54 3.59
C GLY A 18 7.96 -4.62 2.76
N GLN A 19 8.30 -3.54 2.07
CA GLN A 19 9.61 -3.37 1.49
C GLN A 19 10.66 -3.26 2.60
N PRO A 20 11.81 -3.95 2.50
CA PRO A 20 12.95 -3.71 3.39
C PRO A 20 13.33 -2.22 3.43
N ARG A 21 13.63 -1.65 4.61
CA ARG A 21 14.00 -0.25 4.86
C ARG A 21 12.88 0.80 4.82
N TYR A 22 11.78 0.58 4.06
CA TYR A 22 10.75 1.61 3.82
C TYR A 22 9.36 1.22 4.29
N SER A 23 9.23 0.10 4.99
CA SER A 23 7.99 -0.31 5.66
C SER A 23 8.09 -0.08 7.17
N LEU A 24 6.98 0.33 7.80
CA LEU A 24 6.90 0.49 9.26
C LEU A 24 7.20 -0.80 10.02
N ARG A 25 6.93 -1.95 9.43
CA ARG A 25 7.16 -3.28 10.01
C ARG A 25 8.46 -3.94 9.55
N ALA A 26 9.44 -3.16 9.05
CA ALA A 26 10.70 -3.70 8.54
C ALA A 26 11.44 -4.61 9.53
N ARG A 27 11.33 -4.34 10.86
CA ARG A 27 11.96 -5.18 11.91
C ARG A 27 11.32 -6.56 12.08
N ASN A 28 10.06 -6.72 11.71
CA ASN A 28 9.29 -7.97 11.84
C ASN A 28 8.89 -8.52 10.48
N ASN A 29 9.58 -8.10 9.43
CA ASN A 29 9.29 -8.47 8.06
C ASN A 29 10.28 -9.52 7.58
N ASP A 30 9.80 -10.73 7.34
CA ASP A 30 10.59 -11.83 6.77
C ASP A 30 10.84 -11.69 5.26
N PHE A 31 10.30 -10.63 4.64
CA PHE A 31 10.45 -10.39 3.21
C PHE A 31 11.75 -9.62 2.93
N THR A 32 12.72 -10.34 2.40
CA THR A 32 13.88 -9.78 1.71
C THR A 32 13.49 -9.36 0.28
N MET A 33 14.36 -8.66 -0.44
CA MET A 33 14.11 -8.34 -1.85
C MET A 33 13.86 -9.61 -2.69
N ALA A 34 14.65 -10.67 -2.47
CA ALA A 34 14.47 -11.95 -3.15
C ALA A 34 13.11 -12.60 -2.82
N ASN A 35 12.67 -12.53 -1.55
CA ASN A 35 11.36 -13.06 -1.15
C ASN A 35 10.20 -12.23 -1.71
N LEU A 36 10.38 -10.92 -1.92
CA LEU A 36 9.38 -10.09 -2.60
C LEU A 36 9.20 -10.55 -4.05
N GLU A 37 10.29 -10.74 -4.79
CA GLU A 37 10.26 -11.21 -6.17
C GLU A 37 9.56 -12.58 -6.29
N ILE A 38 9.95 -13.54 -5.43
CA ILE A 38 9.30 -14.86 -5.38
C ILE A 38 7.81 -14.73 -5.03
N GLY A 39 7.48 -13.90 -4.03
CA GLY A 39 6.09 -13.71 -3.56
C GLY A 39 5.18 -13.11 -4.63
N ILE A 40 5.67 -12.11 -5.37
CA ILE A 40 4.95 -11.51 -6.49
C ILE A 40 4.73 -12.56 -7.59
N GLY A 41 5.76 -13.32 -7.96
CA GLY A 41 5.65 -14.38 -8.96
C GLY A 41 4.67 -15.48 -8.56
N GLU A 42 4.68 -15.94 -7.31
CA GLU A 42 3.73 -16.95 -6.80
C GLU A 42 2.28 -16.41 -6.76
N ALA A 43 2.08 -15.13 -6.41
CA ALA A 43 0.77 -14.50 -6.45
C ALA A 43 0.20 -14.48 -7.88
N HIS A 44 0.99 -13.99 -8.83
CA HIS A 44 0.60 -13.93 -10.24
C HIS A 44 0.33 -15.31 -10.84
N ALA A 45 1.15 -16.32 -10.52
CA ALA A 45 0.92 -17.70 -10.95
C ALA A 45 -0.41 -18.28 -10.44
N ARG A 46 -0.94 -17.77 -9.33
CA ARG A 46 -2.24 -18.14 -8.75
C ARG A 46 -3.39 -17.24 -9.24
N GLY A 47 -3.13 -16.26 -10.12
CA GLY A 47 -4.10 -15.23 -10.52
C GLY A 47 -4.50 -14.28 -9.39
N LYS A 48 -3.62 -14.11 -8.39
CA LYS A 48 -3.81 -13.28 -7.20
C LYS A 48 -2.95 -12.03 -7.25
N LYS A 49 -3.21 -11.06 -6.36
CA LYS A 49 -2.50 -9.78 -6.30
C LYS A 49 -1.50 -9.73 -5.14
N PHE A 50 -0.42 -9.00 -5.36
CA PHE A 50 0.59 -8.73 -4.34
C PHE A 50 0.90 -7.24 -4.27
N PHE A 51 0.70 -6.63 -3.10
CA PHE A 51 0.99 -5.21 -2.87
C PHE A 51 2.28 -5.06 -2.04
N VAL A 52 3.08 -4.06 -2.36
CA VAL A 52 4.29 -3.75 -1.61
C VAL A 52 4.08 -2.51 -0.76
N ALA A 53 4.19 -2.67 0.56
CA ALA A 53 4.09 -1.56 1.49
C ALA A 53 5.43 -0.81 1.62
N SER A 54 5.38 0.49 1.29
CA SER A 54 6.47 1.46 1.43
C SER A 54 5.90 2.69 2.16
N ASN A 55 5.47 2.50 3.41
CA ASN A 55 4.58 3.38 4.14
C ASN A 55 5.23 4.08 5.35
N ILE A 56 6.53 4.36 5.28
CA ILE A 56 7.21 5.21 6.26
C ILE A 56 7.09 6.69 5.87
N SER A 57 7.32 7.56 6.86
CA SER A 57 7.60 8.99 6.65
C SER A 57 9.11 9.20 6.79
N PRO A 58 9.89 9.25 5.70
CA PRO A 58 11.34 9.21 5.76
C PRO A 58 11.95 10.58 6.03
N HIS A 59 13.05 10.60 6.77
CA HIS A 59 13.92 11.78 6.82
C HIS A 59 14.71 11.93 5.50
N ASN A 60 15.21 13.14 5.22
CA ASN A 60 15.91 13.50 3.99
C ASN A 60 17.01 12.53 3.55
N ALA A 61 17.72 11.91 4.48
CA ALA A 61 18.76 10.93 4.16
C ALA A 61 18.20 9.71 3.40
N LYS A 62 16.99 9.26 3.76
CA LYS A 62 16.33 8.15 3.06
C LYS A 62 15.66 8.59 1.75
N VAL A 63 15.16 9.82 1.68
CA VAL A 63 14.57 10.36 0.44
C VAL A 63 15.57 10.35 -0.71
N LYS A 64 16.85 10.69 -0.42
CA LYS A 64 17.93 10.71 -1.42
C LYS A 64 18.19 9.37 -2.10
N THR A 65 17.93 8.26 -1.42
CA THR A 65 18.18 6.91 -1.96
C THR A 65 16.90 6.21 -2.39
N TYR A 66 15.73 6.77 -2.03
CA TYR A 66 14.43 6.12 -2.18
C TYR A 66 14.16 5.64 -3.61
N MET A 67 14.35 6.52 -4.60
CA MET A 67 14.03 6.20 -5.99
C MET A 67 14.93 5.08 -6.56
N ALA A 68 16.21 5.06 -6.18
CA ALA A 68 17.13 3.99 -6.56
C ALA A 68 16.76 2.65 -5.88
N ASP A 69 16.37 2.70 -4.62
CA ASP A 69 15.96 1.50 -3.86
C ASP A 69 14.58 0.96 -4.31
N MET A 70 13.71 1.84 -4.87
CA MET A 70 12.39 1.43 -5.38
C MET A 70 12.43 0.86 -6.79
N GLU A 71 13.37 1.26 -7.63
CA GLU A 71 13.44 0.82 -9.02
C GLU A 71 13.47 -0.71 -9.18
N PRO A 72 14.24 -1.48 -8.40
CA PRO A 72 14.16 -2.94 -8.44
C PRO A 72 12.77 -3.48 -8.05
N VAL A 73 12.10 -2.85 -7.07
CA VAL A 73 10.75 -3.26 -6.66
C VAL A 73 9.73 -3.04 -7.77
N ILE A 74 9.79 -1.88 -8.44
CA ILE A 74 8.92 -1.59 -9.59
C ILE A 74 9.14 -2.61 -10.71
N ASN A 75 10.39 -2.99 -10.96
CA ASN A 75 10.74 -3.97 -12.00
C ASN A 75 10.20 -5.38 -11.70
N MET A 76 9.94 -5.72 -10.44
CA MET A 76 9.25 -6.96 -10.04
C MET A 76 7.76 -6.94 -10.40
N LYS A 77 7.21 -5.77 -10.77
CA LYS A 77 5.79 -5.55 -11.17
C LYS A 77 4.79 -5.96 -10.09
N PRO A 78 4.89 -5.44 -8.85
CA PRO A 78 3.81 -5.60 -7.89
C PRO A 78 2.52 -4.97 -8.45
N ASP A 79 1.36 -5.43 -7.97
CA ASP A 79 0.07 -4.91 -8.42
C ASP A 79 -0.22 -3.50 -7.91
N ALA A 80 0.39 -3.09 -6.80
CA ALA A 80 0.36 -1.72 -6.29
C ALA A 80 1.44 -1.49 -5.23
N LEU A 81 1.74 -0.22 -4.97
CA LEU A 81 2.47 0.23 -3.78
C LEU A 81 1.49 0.77 -2.74
N ILE A 82 1.70 0.44 -1.46
CA ILE A 82 0.96 1.05 -0.34
C ILE A 82 1.87 2.09 0.29
N MET A 83 1.52 3.38 0.18
CA MET A 83 2.36 4.50 0.56
C MET A 83 1.60 5.49 1.46
N SER A 84 2.33 6.31 2.24
CA SER A 84 1.72 7.31 3.13
C SER A 84 2.35 8.71 3.00
N ASP A 85 3.62 8.79 2.66
CA ASP A 85 4.33 10.06 2.56
C ASP A 85 3.99 10.79 1.25
N PRO A 86 3.43 12.03 1.30
CA PRO A 86 3.00 12.73 0.08
C PRO A 86 4.16 13.08 -0.86
N GLY A 87 5.35 13.36 -0.31
CA GLY A 87 6.52 13.67 -1.12
C GLY A 87 7.01 12.47 -1.91
N LEU A 88 7.07 11.29 -1.27
CA LEU A 88 7.44 10.04 -1.95
C LEU A 88 6.36 9.62 -2.96
N ILE A 89 5.08 9.80 -2.63
CA ILE A 89 3.96 9.53 -3.56
C ILE A 89 4.12 10.39 -4.82
N MET A 90 4.37 11.68 -4.66
CA MET A 90 4.62 12.60 -5.79
C MET A 90 5.77 12.10 -6.66
N MET A 91 6.93 11.79 -6.08
CA MET A 91 8.12 11.31 -6.80
C MET A 91 7.84 10.00 -7.56
N VAL A 92 7.10 9.07 -6.96
CA VAL A 92 6.72 7.79 -7.58
C VAL A 92 5.76 8.03 -8.74
N ARG A 93 4.72 8.87 -8.55
CA ARG A 93 3.75 9.20 -9.60
C ARG A 93 4.38 9.92 -10.79
N GLU A 94 5.38 10.74 -10.55
CA GLU A 94 6.14 11.41 -11.63
C GLU A 94 7.00 10.44 -12.44
N LYS A 95 7.74 9.53 -11.76
CA LYS A 95 8.68 8.62 -12.42
C LYS A 95 7.99 7.38 -13.02
N TRP A 96 6.99 6.84 -12.32
CA TRP A 96 6.27 5.61 -12.71
C TRP A 96 4.74 5.83 -12.68
N PRO A 97 4.20 6.63 -13.61
CA PRO A 97 2.77 6.98 -13.63
C PRO A 97 1.84 5.77 -13.76
N GLU A 98 2.32 4.67 -14.35
CA GLU A 98 1.55 3.44 -14.53
C GLU A 98 1.49 2.56 -13.26
N MET A 99 2.37 2.80 -12.27
CA MET A 99 2.36 2.03 -11.03
C MET A 99 1.20 2.47 -10.15
N PRO A 100 0.22 1.59 -9.85
CA PRO A 100 -0.86 1.95 -8.94
C PRO A 100 -0.34 2.25 -7.53
N VAL A 101 -0.86 3.32 -6.92
CA VAL A 101 -0.55 3.68 -5.54
C VAL A 101 -1.83 3.65 -4.72
N HIS A 102 -1.81 2.85 -3.65
CA HIS A 102 -2.84 2.80 -2.62
C HIS A 102 -2.39 3.63 -1.42
N LEU A 103 -3.26 4.50 -0.92
CA LEU A 103 -2.96 5.28 0.26
C LEU A 103 -3.00 4.40 1.50
N SER A 104 -1.90 4.36 2.25
CA SER A 104 -1.83 3.64 3.51
C SER A 104 -2.72 4.27 4.58
N VAL A 105 -3.25 3.44 5.48
CA VAL A 105 -3.95 3.90 6.69
C VAL A 105 -3.12 4.87 7.55
N GLN A 106 -1.81 4.85 7.43
CA GLN A 106 -0.89 5.77 8.11
C GLN A 106 -1.06 7.25 7.69
N ALA A 107 -1.74 7.51 6.57
CA ALA A 107 -2.12 8.86 6.15
C ALA A 107 -3.35 9.40 6.90
N ASN A 108 -3.96 8.63 7.78
CA ASN A 108 -5.08 9.01 8.66
C ASN A 108 -6.24 9.67 7.90
N THR A 109 -6.68 9.05 6.82
CA THR A 109 -7.79 9.56 6.01
C THR A 109 -9.13 9.25 6.67
N VAL A 110 -9.88 10.30 7.06
CA VAL A 110 -11.12 10.21 7.82
C VAL A 110 -12.29 10.97 7.19
N ASN A 111 -12.15 11.53 5.98
CA ASN A 111 -13.22 12.28 5.33
C ASN A 111 -13.11 12.26 3.80
N PHE A 112 -14.22 12.56 3.14
CA PHE A 112 -14.33 12.55 1.68
C PHE A 112 -13.47 13.62 0.99
N ALA A 113 -13.22 14.77 1.63
CA ALA A 113 -12.41 15.83 1.04
C ALA A 113 -10.95 15.38 0.90
N THR A 114 -10.41 14.70 1.92
CA THR A 114 -9.08 14.09 1.86
C THR A 114 -9.02 12.98 0.82
N VAL A 115 -10.08 12.16 0.68
CA VAL A 115 -10.15 11.13 -0.38
C VAL A 115 -10.10 11.78 -1.77
N LYS A 116 -10.89 12.85 -2.01
CA LYS A 116 -10.86 13.61 -3.27
C LYS A 116 -9.49 14.23 -3.56
N PHE A 117 -8.81 14.74 -2.54
CA PHE A 117 -7.45 15.24 -2.68
C PHE A 117 -6.50 14.14 -3.22
N TRP A 118 -6.50 12.97 -2.61
CA TRP A 118 -5.65 11.87 -3.06
C TRP A 118 -6.07 11.34 -4.44
N GLN A 119 -7.35 11.33 -4.74
CA GLN A 119 -7.85 10.99 -6.08
C GLN A 119 -7.31 11.95 -7.14
N SER A 120 -7.24 13.26 -6.84
CA SER A 120 -6.70 14.25 -7.76
C SER A 120 -5.22 14.07 -8.05
N LEU A 121 -4.48 13.37 -7.18
CA LEU A 121 -3.08 12.97 -7.38
C LEU A 121 -2.94 11.62 -8.10
N GLY A 122 -4.05 11.03 -8.54
CA GLY A 122 -4.07 9.78 -9.31
C GLY A 122 -3.91 8.52 -8.46
N LEU A 123 -4.20 8.56 -7.16
CA LEU A 123 -4.28 7.36 -6.34
C LEU A 123 -5.56 6.60 -6.70
N THR A 124 -5.48 5.27 -6.67
CA THR A 124 -6.58 4.39 -7.08
C THR A 124 -7.34 3.77 -5.92
N ARG A 125 -6.73 3.75 -4.72
CA ARG A 125 -7.33 3.19 -3.50
C ARG A 125 -6.90 3.97 -2.27
N VAL A 126 -7.82 4.10 -1.31
CA VAL A 126 -7.55 4.66 0.03
C VAL A 126 -7.89 3.62 1.08
N ILE A 127 -6.92 3.33 1.96
CA ILE A 127 -7.13 2.52 3.16
C ILE A 127 -7.54 3.49 4.27
N LEU A 128 -8.83 3.46 4.63
CA LEU A 128 -9.42 4.38 5.58
C LEU A 128 -8.97 4.13 7.01
N SER A 129 -9.01 5.18 7.83
CA SER A 129 -8.77 5.06 9.27
C SER A 129 -9.83 4.17 9.94
N ARG A 130 -9.42 3.40 10.96
CA ARG A 130 -10.32 2.51 11.71
C ARG A 130 -11.28 3.23 12.65
N GLU A 131 -11.09 4.53 12.84
CA GLU A 131 -11.91 5.37 13.70
C GLU A 131 -13.28 5.68 13.08
N LEU A 132 -13.43 5.48 11.76
CA LEU A 132 -14.65 5.76 11.04
C LEU A 132 -15.75 4.74 11.36
N SER A 133 -16.96 5.26 11.58
CA SER A 133 -18.18 4.46 11.61
C SER A 133 -18.55 3.97 10.21
N LEU A 134 -19.44 2.98 10.13
CA LEU A 134 -19.95 2.49 8.85
C LEU A 134 -20.71 3.58 8.08
N ASP A 135 -21.46 4.45 8.79
CA ASP A 135 -22.20 5.55 8.17
C ASP A 135 -21.27 6.57 7.51
N GLU A 136 -20.16 6.92 8.16
CA GLU A 136 -19.14 7.80 7.59
C GLU A 136 -18.45 7.18 6.38
N ILE A 137 -18.18 5.87 6.42
CA ILE A 137 -17.61 5.13 5.27
C ILE A 137 -18.60 5.13 4.10
N GLU A 138 -19.90 4.92 4.37
CA GLU A 138 -20.95 4.99 3.35
C GLU A 138 -21.02 6.37 2.71
N GLU A 139 -21.00 7.45 3.51
CA GLU A 139 -20.97 8.82 3.03
C GLU A 139 -19.75 9.07 2.11
N ILE A 140 -18.57 8.65 2.55
CA ILE A 140 -17.34 8.75 1.73
C ILE A 140 -17.53 7.98 0.41
N ARG A 141 -18.09 6.78 0.45
CA ARG A 141 -18.35 5.96 -0.74
C ARG A 141 -19.28 6.65 -1.73
N GLN A 142 -20.35 7.28 -1.23
CA GLN A 142 -21.32 8.01 -2.05
C GLN A 142 -20.72 9.25 -2.70
N LEU A 143 -19.87 9.98 -1.97
CA LEU A 143 -19.23 11.22 -2.45
C LEU A 143 -17.97 11.00 -3.30
N CYS A 144 -17.39 9.80 -3.26
CA CYS A 144 -16.20 9.40 -4.01
C CYS A 144 -16.42 8.03 -4.70
N PRO A 145 -17.38 7.91 -5.63
CA PRO A 145 -17.79 6.62 -6.20
C PRO A 145 -16.69 5.93 -7.02
N ASP A 146 -15.74 6.68 -7.56
CA ASP A 146 -14.67 6.17 -8.42
C ASP A 146 -13.40 5.78 -7.62
N MET A 147 -13.35 6.08 -6.32
CA MET A 147 -12.23 5.69 -5.46
C MET A 147 -12.49 4.32 -4.83
N GLU A 148 -11.53 3.40 -4.94
CA GLU A 148 -11.59 2.17 -4.17
C GLU A 148 -11.32 2.47 -2.69
N LEU A 149 -12.23 2.01 -1.82
CA LEU A 149 -12.08 2.13 -0.37
C LEU A 149 -11.75 0.77 0.23
N GLU A 150 -10.77 0.76 1.12
CA GLU A 150 -10.36 -0.42 1.88
C GLU A 150 -10.46 -0.11 3.38
N VAL A 151 -10.99 -1.06 4.14
CA VAL A 151 -11.15 -0.94 5.60
C VAL A 151 -10.59 -2.17 6.31
N PHE A 152 -9.97 -1.95 7.47
CA PHE A 152 -9.56 -3.04 8.33
C PHE A 152 -10.74 -3.59 9.13
N VAL A 153 -10.99 -4.88 9.02
CA VAL A 153 -12.04 -5.57 9.79
C VAL A 153 -11.45 -6.47 10.88
N HIS A 154 -10.15 -6.74 10.85
CA HIS A 154 -9.45 -7.57 11.84
C HIS A 154 -7.99 -7.15 11.97
N GLY A 155 -7.42 -7.32 13.17
CA GLY A 155 -6.00 -7.13 13.45
C GLY A 155 -5.70 -5.97 14.40
N ALA A 156 -4.43 -5.87 14.83
CA ALA A 156 -3.97 -4.84 15.75
C ALA A 156 -3.94 -3.45 15.11
N LEU A 157 -4.26 -2.42 15.90
CA LEU A 157 -4.02 -1.03 15.54
C LEU A 157 -2.51 -0.75 15.55
N CYS A 158 -2.00 -0.16 14.47
CA CYS A 158 -0.66 0.40 14.48
C CYS A 158 -0.75 1.85 14.94
N ILE A 159 -0.23 2.12 16.13
CA ILE A 159 0.01 3.48 16.60
C ILE A 159 1.48 3.78 16.31
N ALA A 160 1.73 4.78 15.51
CA ALA A 160 3.06 5.26 15.20
C ALA A 160 3.44 6.39 16.17
#